data_ae66a275521e47dd79b3c5fe276a364a
#
_entry.id   ae66a275521e47dd79b3c5fe276a364a
#
_cell.length_a   1.000
_cell.length_b   1.000
_cell.length_c   1.000
_cell.angle_alpha   90.00
_cell.angle_beta   90.00
_cell.angle_gamma   90.00
#
_symmetry.space_group_name_H-M   'P 1'
#
loop_
_entity.id
_entity.type
_entity.pdbx_description
1 polymer ?
#
loop_
_entity_poly.entity_id
_entity_poly.type
_entity_poly.pdbx_seq_one_letter_code
_entity_poly.pdbx_strand_id
1 'polypeptide(L)'
;MNLPVRQRNLIVMKLSHSIAFVVVVAVCAPSQGHAQSADLVLCDRIAADPTDPDKPADLRGVTDIAPADIATAIKFCKKVAGSSRRAMYHLGRAYGANRQTVEAVAAWRKAADKGSSAAMVELGVLYGTGAGVARDEDQARQLFERAANAGNPRGVTNLAALGGAASAQDPARARELLGKAAETNAEAQYQLGLMLADGTGGPKDDAGARTLFEKAAAQNHPGALLQMGAFAQEGRGGPKDRDAAKAYYRRAADLGDEQAKAALKRLSCPVAIKDKRGNPVTDLCW
;
A
#
# COMPACT_ATOMS: atom_id res chain seq x y z
N MET A 1 -2.44 1.14 -45.31
CA MET A 1 -2.29 2.38 -44.56
C MET A 1 -0.91 2.36 -43.91
N ASN A 2 0.03 3.14 -44.48
CA ASN A 2 1.45 3.11 -44.10
C ASN A 2 1.72 4.10 -42.98
N LEU A 3 2.30 3.62 -41.87
CA LEU A 3 2.83 4.46 -40.80
C LEU A 3 4.23 4.96 -41.18
N PRO A 4 4.60 6.22 -40.91
CA PRO A 4 5.88 6.78 -41.29
C PRO A 4 6.99 6.31 -40.34
N VAL A 5 8.05 5.79 -40.93
CA VAL A 5 9.32 5.46 -40.28
C VAL A 5 10.04 6.76 -39.89
N ARG A 6 10.28 6.98 -38.60
CA ARG A 6 11.13 8.06 -38.09
C ARG A 6 12.58 7.86 -38.57
N GLN A 7 13.05 8.79 -39.39
CA GLN A 7 14.45 8.84 -39.84
C GLN A 7 15.39 9.00 -38.63
N ARG A 8 16.36 8.08 -38.55
CA ARG A 8 17.52 8.17 -37.67
C ARG A 8 18.58 9.02 -38.35
N ASN A 9 18.89 10.17 -37.77
CA ASN A 9 20.02 10.99 -38.23
C ASN A 9 21.34 10.30 -37.87
N LEU A 10 22.03 9.77 -38.87
CA LEU A 10 23.41 9.31 -38.76
C LEU A 10 24.34 10.53 -39.03
N ILE A 11 25.12 10.93 -38.04
CA ILE A 11 26.22 11.87 -38.22
C ILE A 11 27.47 11.03 -38.53
N VAL A 12 27.93 11.11 -39.78
CA VAL A 12 29.16 10.46 -40.23
C VAL A 12 30.28 11.51 -40.17
N MET A 13 31.21 11.37 -39.24
CA MET A 13 32.48 12.14 -39.26
C MET A 13 33.50 11.36 -40.08
N LYS A 14 33.97 11.96 -41.20
CA LYS A 14 35.10 11.42 -42.02
C LYS A 14 36.40 11.82 -41.33
N LEU A 15 37.13 10.84 -40.81
CA LEU A 15 38.56 10.97 -40.57
C LEU A 15 39.33 10.24 -41.70
N SER A 16 40.31 10.93 -42.23
CA SER A 16 41.18 10.41 -43.28
C SER A 16 42.13 9.31 -42.76
N HIS A 17 42.30 8.27 -43.58
CA HIS A 17 43.15 7.07 -43.48
C HIS A 17 42.62 5.89 -42.61
N SER A 18 41.98 4.97 -43.36
CA SER A 18 42.03 3.52 -43.15
C SER A 18 41.73 2.98 -41.75
N ILE A 19 40.50 3.03 -41.34
CA ILE A 19 39.73 1.99 -40.62
C ILE A 19 38.43 2.70 -40.16
N ALA A 20 37.30 2.34 -40.78
CA ALA A 20 36.03 2.87 -40.37
C ALA A 20 35.57 2.17 -39.06
N PHE A 21 35.82 2.77 -37.93
CA PHE A 21 35.16 2.41 -36.67
C PHE A 21 33.81 3.10 -36.62
N VAL A 22 32.73 2.35 -36.76
CA VAL A 22 31.39 2.86 -36.48
C VAL A 22 31.20 2.87 -34.97
N VAL A 23 31.43 4.02 -34.33
CA VAL A 23 31.07 4.20 -32.93
C VAL A 23 29.57 4.53 -32.89
N VAL A 24 28.75 3.52 -32.56
CA VAL A 24 27.34 3.77 -32.22
C VAL A 24 27.31 4.38 -30.83
N VAL A 25 27.28 5.71 -30.73
CA VAL A 25 26.94 6.39 -29.48
C VAL A 25 25.44 6.22 -29.30
N ALA A 26 25.05 5.24 -28.48
CA ALA A 26 23.70 5.17 -27.95
C ALA A 26 23.51 6.39 -27.02
N VAL A 27 22.93 7.47 -27.53
CA VAL A 27 22.42 8.54 -26.70
C VAL A 27 21.24 7.95 -25.93
N CYS A 28 21.47 7.48 -24.71
CA CYS A 28 20.41 7.27 -23.75
C CYS A 28 19.75 8.64 -23.53
N ALA A 29 18.64 8.89 -24.26
CA ALA A 29 17.76 9.98 -23.88
C ALA A 29 17.29 9.67 -22.44
N PRO A 30 17.47 10.60 -21.49
CA PRO A 30 16.91 10.42 -20.17
C PRO A 30 15.40 10.24 -20.39
N SER A 31 14.84 9.15 -19.86
CA SER A 31 13.40 9.01 -19.75
C SER A 31 12.92 10.31 -19.09
N GLN A 32 12.10 11.08 -19.79
CA GLN A 32 11.44 12.25 -19.24
C GLN A 32 10.42 11.73 -18.19
N GLY A 33 10.92 11.33 -17.02
CA GLY A 33 10.12 11.34 -15.83
C GLY A 33 9.66 12.76 -15.67
N HIS A 34 8.35 12.99 -15.81
CA HIS A 34 7.77 14.30 -15.58
C HIS A 34 8.22 14.75 -14.20
N ALA A 35 9.10 15.74 -14.12
CA ALA A 35 9.54 16.29 -12.85
C ALA A 35 8.27 16.72 -12.09
N GLN A 36 7.98 16.06 -11.00
CA GLN A 36 6.83 16.41 -10.16
C GLN A 36 7.03 17.86 -9.71
N SER A 37 5.97 18.67 -9.75
CA SER A 37 6.08 20.05 -9.28
C SER A 37 6.51 20.06 -7.81
N ALA A 38 7.31 21.03 -7.41
CA ALA A 38 7.77 21.16 -6.01
C ALA A 38 6.57 21.22 -5.04
N ASP A 39 5.48 21.86 -5.45
CA ASP A 39 4.25 21.93 -4.64
C ASP A 39 3.59 20.55 -4.49
N LEU A 40 3.67 19.66 -5.50
CA LEU A 40 3.14 18.28 -5.39
C LEU A 40 4.00 17.44 -4.42
N VAL A 41 5.32 17.57 -4.51
CA VAL A 41 6.24 16.86 -3.59
C VAL A 41 6.00 17.31 -2.15
N LEU A 42 5.76 18.61 -1.91
CA LEU A 42 5.45 19.13 -0.58
C LEU A 42 4.07 18.66 -0.09
N CYS A 43 3.06 18.68 -0.96
CA CYS A 43 1.73 18.13 -0.64
C CYS A 43 1.82 16.66 -0.24
N ASP A 44 2.51 15.84 -1.04
CA ASP A 44 2.69 14.42 -0.77
C ASP A 44 3.43 14.17 0.55
N ARG A 45 4.52 14.90 0.81
CA ARG A 45 5.33 14.73 2.02
C ARG A 45 4.53 15.01 3.30
N ILE A 46 3.60 15.97 3.26
CA ILE A 46 2.86 16.43 4.44
C ILE A 46 1.53 15.69 4.59
N ALA A 47 0.89 15.31 3.49
CA ALA A 47 -0.50 14.86 3.51
C ALA A 47 -0.75 13.51 2.82
N ALA A 48 0.26 12.80 2.31
CA ALA A 48 0.04 11.50 1.70
C ALA A 48 -0.42 10.47 2.73
N ASP A 49 -1.48 9.74 2.38
CA ASP A 49 -1.95 8.59 3.15
C ASP A 49 -1.02 7.40 2.90
N PRO A 50 -0.54 6.69 3.93
CA PRO A 50 0.26 5.48 3.74
C PRO A 50 -0.42 4.42 2.89
N THR A 51 -1.76 4.36 2.95
CA THR A 51 -2.58 3.34 2.27
C THR A 51 -3.11 3.79 0.91
N ASP A 52 -2.81 5.02 0.44
CA ASP A 52 -3.23 5.51 -0.87
C ASP A 52 -2.47 4.77 -1.98
N PRO A 53 -3.18 4.00 -2.85
CA PRO A 53 -2.54 3.33 -3.98
C PRO A 53 -1.87 4.27 -4.98
N ASP A 54 -2.29 5.54 -5.03
CA ASP A 54 -1.71 6.55 -5.91
C ASP A 54 -0.44 7.21 -5.32
N LYS A 55 -0.07 6.86 -4.07
CA LYS A 55 1.11 7.38 -3.39
C LYS A 55 2.39 6.85 -4.04
N PRO A 56 3.43 7.68 -4.26
CA PRO A 56 4.76 7.20 -4.65
C PRO A 56 5.28 6.12 -3.70
N ALA A 57 5.88 5.05 -4.24
CA ALA A 57 6.32 3.90 -3.45
C ALA A 57 7.44 4.24 -2.46
N ASP A 58 8.28 5.22 -2.79
CA ASP A 58 9.38 5.72 -1.97
C ASP A 58 8.93 6.65 -0.84
N LEU A 59 7.66 7.08 -0.86
CA LEU A 59 7.10 7.95 0.16
C LEU A 59 6.41 7.13 1.27
N ARG A 60 6.81 7.35 2.53
CA ARG A 60 6.20 6.64 3.66
C ARG A 60 4.73 7.03 3.89
N GLY A 61 4.37 8.29 3.68
CA GLY A 61 3.07 8.85 4.02
C GLY A 61 2.91 9.15 5.52
N VAL A 62 1.80 9.79 5.88
CA VAL A 62 1.44 10.15 7.25
C VAL A 62 0.02 9.68 7.56
N THR A 63 -0.18 8.99 8.67
CA THR A 63 -1.51 8.52 9.09
C THR A 63 -2.40 9.71 9.41
N ASP A 64 -1.88 10.65 10.21
CA ASP A 64 -2.54 11.87 10.58
C ASP A 64 -1.68 13.08 10.22
N ILE A 65 -2.32 14.14 9.72
CA ILE A 65 -1.64 15.41 9.45
C ILE A 65 -1.47 16.14 10.77
N ALA A 66 -0.22 16.42 11.15
CA ALA A 66 0.06 17.13 12.38
C ALA A 66 -0.63 18.51 12.40
N PRO A 67 -1.20 18.97 13.52
CA PRO A 67 -1.93 20.25 13.59
C PRO A 67 -1.13 21.44 13.06
N ALA A 68 0.19 21.47 13.29
CA ALA A 68 1.08 22.51 12.78
C ALA A 68 1.21 22.53 11.27
N ASP A 69 0.98 21.39 10.60
CA ASP A 69 1.17 21.21 9.18
C ASP A 69 -0.10 21.36 8.34
N ILE A 70 -1.28 21.41 8.98
CA ILE A 70 -2.57 21.45 8.29
C ILE A 70 -2.67 22.64 7.31
N ALA A 71 -2.34 23.84 7.76
CA ALA A 71 -2.41 25.04 6.90
C ALA A 71 -1.46 24.94 5.71
N THR A 72 -0.27 24.38 5.95
CA THR A 72 0.75 24.14 4.92
C THR A 72 0.29 23.08 3.92
N ALA A 73 -0.31 21.99 4.39
CA ALA A 73 -0.91 20.95 3.56
C ALA A 73 -2.01 21.52 2.65
N ILE A 74 -2.95 22.29 3.22
CA ILE A 74 -4.02 22.95 2.45
C ILE A 74 -3.41 23.86 1.37
N LYS A 75 -2.42 24.70 1.72
CA LYS A 75 -1.77 25.62 0.81
C LYS A 75 -1.15 24.91 -0.39
N PHE A 76 -0.33 23.90 -0.17
CA PHE A 76 0.41 23.23 -1.27
C PHE A 76 -0.48 22.27 -2.04
N CYS A 77 -1.32 21.46 -1.38
CA CYS A 77 -2.22 20.54 -2.08
C CYS A 77 -3.24 21.28 -2.95
N LYS A 78 -3.77 22.45 -2.49
CA LYS A 78 -4.72 23.26 -3.27
C LYS A 78 -4.14 23.75 -4.58
N LYS A 79 -2.85 24.13 -4.62
CA LYS A 79 -2.20 24.62 -5.85
C LYS A 79 -2.16 23.55 -6.96
N VAL A 80 -2.02 22.29 -6.58
CA VAL A 80 -1.81 21.17 -7.53
C VAL A 80 -3.01 20.22 -7.65
N ALA A 81 -4.07 20.44 -6.87
CA ALA A 81 -5.28 19.62 -6.90
C ALA A 81 -5.96 19.60 -8.29
N GLY A 82 -5.85 20.69 -9.07
CA GLY A 82 -6.43 20.75 -10.41
C GLY A 82 -5.82 19.73 -11.37
N SER A 83 -4.53 19.47 -11.27
CA SER A 83 -3.76 18.60 -12.17
C SER A 83 -3.55 17.18 -11.65
N SER A 84 -3.74 16.92 -10.35
CA SER A 84 -3.46 15.62 -9.73
C SER A 84 -4.63 15.14 -8.87
N ARG A 85 -5.21 13.95 -9.22
CA ARG A 85 -6.25 13.31 -8.40
C ARG A 85 -5.73 12.97 -6.99
N ARG A 86 -4.45 12.58 -6.88
CA ARG A 86 -3.78 12.31 -5.61
C ARG A 86 -3.70 13.56 -4.74
N ALA A 87 -3.22 14.68 -5.29
CA ALA A 87 -3.18 15.96 -4.55
C ALA A 87 -4.57 16.44 -4.13
N MET A 88 -5.59 16.17 -4.95
CA MET A 88 -6.98 16.48 -4.61
C MET A 88 -7.50 15.63 -3.45
N TYR A 89 -7.13 14.34 -3.41
CA TYR A 89 -7.40 13.47 -2.27
C TYR A 89 -6.70 13.97 -1.00
N HIS A 90 -5.41 14.30 -1.08
CA HIS A 90 -4.65 14.84 0.05
C HIS A 90 -5.20 16.19 0.54
N LEU A 91 -5.70 17.03 -0.37
CA LEU A 91 -6.40 18.27 -0.01
C LEU A 91 -7.66 17.98 0.82
N GLY A 92 -8.43 16.96 0.43
CA GLY A 92 -9.58 16.50 1.22
C GLY A 92 -9.18 16.06 2.63
N ARG A 93 -8.08 15.29 2.76
CA ARG A 93 -7.52 14.92 4.07
C ARG A 93 -7.15 16.15 4.92
N ALA A 94 -6.48 17.12 4.29
CA ALA A 94 -6.08 18.34 4.99
C ALA A 94 -7.28 19.18 5.45
N TYR A 95 -8.33 19.27 4.64
CA TYR A 95 -9.58 19.89 5.04
C TYR A 95 -10.28 19.12 6.17
N GLY A 96 -10.30 17.78 6.09
CA GLY A 96 -10.84 16.93 7.15
C GLY A 96 -10.12 17.13 8.48
N ALA A 97 -8.78 17.15 8.48
CA ALA A 97 -7.95 17.44 9.63
C ALA A 97 -8.22 18.85 10.21
N ASN A 98 -8.57 19.82 9.35
CA ASN A 98 -8.96 21.17 9.73
C ASN A 98 -10.45 21.30 10.13
N ARG A 99 -11.18 20.20 10.24
CA ARG A 99 -12.62 20.17 10.53
C ARG A 99 -13.50 20.90 9.49
N GLN A 100 -12.99 21.11 8.30
CA GLN A 100 -13.68 21.71 7.16
C GLN A 100 -14.35 20.60 6.33
N THR A 101 -15.40 19.99 6.90
CA THR A 101 -16.02 18.79 6.35
C THR A 101 -16.63 19.03 4.95
N VAL A 102 -17.23 20.19 4.71
CA VAL A 102 -17.85 20.51 3.41
C VAL A 102 -16.79 20.56 2.31
N GLU A 103 -15.67 21.23 2.57
CA GLU A 103 -14.54 21.34 1.63
C GLU A 103 -13.86 19.98 1.44
N ALA A 104 -13.73 19.18 2.51
CA ALA A 104 -13.17 17.83 2.42
C ALA A 104 -14.02 16.95 1.50
N VAL A 105 -15.33 16.91 1.72
CA VAL A 105 -16.27 16.16 0.86
C VAL A 105 -16.22 16.62 -0.58
N ALA A 106 -16.17 17.93 -0.83
CA ALA A 106 -16.07 18.49 -2.17
C ALA A 106 -14.76 18.08 -2.88
N ALA A 107 -13.64 18.08 -2.16
CA ALA A 107 -12.34 17.66 -2.67
C ALA A 107 -12.33 16.15 -2.96
N TRP A 108 -12.83 15.33 -2.04
CA TRP A 108 -12.89 13.87 -2.24
C TRP A 108 -13.84 13.46 -3.36
N ARG A 109 -15.00 14.14 -3.53
CA ARG A 109 -15.88 13.89 -4.70
C ARG A 109 -15.13 14.11 -6.01
N LYS A 110 -14.47 15.27 -6.16
CA LYS A 110 -13.67 15.55 -7.37
C LYS A 110 -12.52 14.56 -7.58
N ALA A 111 -11.86 14.10 -6.50
CA ALA A 111 -10.82 13.08 -6.59
C ALA A 111 -11.39 11.72 -7.01
N ALA A 112 -12.54 11.32 -6.44
CA ALA A 112 -13.24 10.07 -6.77
C ALA A 112 -13.76 10.06 -8.22
N ASP A 113 -14.25 11.20 -8.72
CA ASP A 113 -14.65 11.37 -10.13
C ASP A 113 -13.46 11.22 -11.09
N LYS A 114 -12.26 11.61 -10.65
CA LYS A 114 -11.00 11.38 -11.38
C LYS A 114 -10.38 9.98 -11.12
N GLY A 115 -11.09 9.10 -10.44
CA GLY A 115 -10.69 7.71 -10.22
C GLY A 115 -9.77 7.47 -9.01
N SER A 116 -9.70 8.40 -8.03
CA SER A 116 -9.00 8.13 -6.77
C SER A 116 -9.78 7.13 -5.92
N SER A 117 -9.27 5.91 -5.81
CA SER A 117 -9.90 4.86 -4.99
C SER A 117 -9.82 5.16 -3.50
N ALA A 118 -8.80 5.86 -3.05
CA ALA A 118 -8.69 6.32 -1.66
C ALA A 118 -9.80 7.34 -1.33
N ALA A 119 -10.07 8.29 -2.23
CA ALA A 119 -11.18 9.24 -2.06
C ALA A 119 -12.56 8.56 -2.06
N MET A 120 -12.74 7.51 -2.88
CA MET A 120 -13.97 6.71 -2.88
C MET A 120 -14.18 6.04 -1.51
N VAL A 121 -13.11 5.54 -0.89
CA VAL A 121 -13.17 4.94 0.46
C VAL A 121 -13.59 5.98 1.49
N GLU A 122 -12.94 7.15 1.52
CA GLU A 122 -13.28 8.20 2.49
C GLU A 122 -14.75 8.66 2.35
N LEU A 123 -15.20 8.91 1.13
CA LEU A 123 -16.62 9.25 0.90
C LEU A 123 -17.56 8.13 1.33
N GLY A 124 -17.22 6.88 1.02
CA GLY A 124 -18.00 5.71 1.43
C GLY A 124 -18.14 5.64 2.96
N VAL A 125 -17.06 5.90 3.70
CA VAL A 125 -17.11 5.96 5.17
C VAL A 125 -18.03 7.09 5.65
N LEU A 126 -17.93 8.27 5.05
CA LEU A 126 -18.80 9.40 5.43
C LEU A 126 -20.28 9.10 5.17
N TYR A 127 -20.63 8.55 4.01
CA TYR A 127 -22.01 8.17 3.71
C TYR A 127 -22.51 7.01 4.59
N GLY A 128 -21.67 6.02 4.87
CA GLY A 128 -22.03 4.91 5.74
C GLY A 128 -22.26 5.29 7.19
N THR A 129 -21.51 6.29 7.69
CA THR A 129 -21.60 6.75 9.07
C THR A 129 -22.52 7.96 9.26
N GLY A 130 -22.78 8.73 8.22
CA GLY A 130 -23.49 10.01 8.31
C GLY A 130 -22.63 11.14 8.89
N ALA A 131 -21.30 11.00 8.90
CA ALA A 131 -20.39 11.99 9.48
C ALA A 131 -20.22 13.22 8.58
N GLY A 132 -20.99 14.26 8.82
CA GLY A 132 -20.95 15.52 8.06
C GLY A 132 -21.65 15.50 6.71
N VAL A 133 -22.30 14.39 6.37
CA VAL A 133 -23.21 14.22 5.23
C VAL A 133 -24.42 13.42 5.69
N ALA A 134 -25.51 13.47 4.94
CA ALA A 134 -26.64 12.56 5.21
C ALA A 134 -26.17 11.10 5.04
N ARG A 135 -26.55 10.23 5.98
CA ARG A 135 -26.25 8.80 5.89
C ARG A 135 -26.95 8.20 4.67
N ASP A 136 -26.19 7.49 3.85
CA ASP A 136 -26.66 6.81 2.65
C ASP A 136 -25.81 5.55 2.43
N GLU A 137 -26.32 4.40 2.90
CA GLU A 137 -25.62 3.12 2.83
C GLU A 137 -25.48 2.61 1.39
N ASP A 138 -26.42 2.96 0.49
CA ASP A 138 -26.34 2.54 -0.90
C ASP A 138 -25.24 3.31 -1.65
N GLN A 139 -25.11 4.60 -1.40
CA GLN A 139 -23.95 5.36 -1.92
C GLN A 139 -22.63 4.86 -1.32
N ALA A 140 -22.59 4.56 -0.02
CA ALA A 140 -21.40 4.01 0.62
C ALA A 140 -20.99 2.69 -0.05
N ARG A 141 -21.94 1.78 -0.27
CA ARG A 141 -21.71 0.49 -0.93
C ARG A 141 -21.16 0.67 -2.33
N GLN A 142 -21.78 1.51 -3.15
CA GLN A 142 -21.32 1.78 -4.52
C GLN A 142 -19.90 2.35 -4.56
N LEU A 143 -19.56 3.24 -3.63
CA LEU A 143 -18.22 3.84 -3.52
C LEU A 143 -17.19 2.78 -3.11
N PHE A 144 -17.51 1.91 -2.15
CA PHE A 144 -16.60 0.83 -1.75
C PHE A 144 -16.43 -0.21 -2.86
N GLU A 145 -17.49 -0.56 -3.61
CA GLU A 145 -17.40 -1.44 -4.78
C GLU A 145 -16.48 -0.83 -5.86
N ARG A 146 -16.65 0.46 -6.17
CA ARG A 146 -15.78 1.16 -7.13
C ARG A 146 -14.33 1.17 -6.65
N ALA A 147 -14.09 1.43 -5.36
CA ALA A 147 -12.75 1.39 -4.79
C ALA A 147 -12.13 -0.02 -4.84
N ALA A 148 -12.90 -1.05 -4.50
CA ALA A 148 -12.48 -2.46 -4.56
C ALA A 148 -12.14 -2.88 -6.00
N ASN A 149 -12.99 -2.53 -6.97
CA ASN A 149 -12.74 -2.80 -8.39
C ASN A 149 -11.52 -2.04 -8.94
N ALA A 150 -11.18 -0.87 -8.36
CA ALA A 150 -9.97 -0.13 -8.65
C ALA A 150 -8.73 -0.66 -7.89
N GLY A 151 -8.85 -1.80 -7.22
CA GLY A 151 -7.74 -2.45 -6.53
C GLY A 151 -7.41 -1.88 -5.15
N ASN A 152 -8.32 -1.12 -4.51
CA ASN A 152 -8.12 -0.62 -3.16
C ASN A 152 -8.62 -1.65 -2.13
N PRO A 153 -7.73 -2.26 -1.30
CA PRO A 153 -8.13 -3.27 -0.32
C PRO A 153 -9.05 -2.73 0.78
N ARG A 154 -8.95 -1.43 1.12
CA ARG A 154 -9.88 -0.78 2.07
C ARG A 154 -11.31 -0.73 1.53
N GLY A 155 -11.48 -0.65 0.19
CA GLY A 155 -12.79 -0.79 -0.45
C GLY A 155 -13.41 -2.14 -0.16
N VAL A 156 -12.65 -3.23 -0.30
CA VAL A 156 -13.10 -4.61 0.02
C VAL A 156 -13.46 -4.75 1.49
N THR A 157 -12.59 -4.28 2.39
CA THR A 157 -12.79 -4.39 3.85
C THR A 157 -14.03 -3.61 4.31
N ASN A 158 -14.20 -2.38 3.82
CA ASN A 158 -15.35 -1.55 4.20
C ASN A 158 -16.66 -2.06 3.59
N LEU A 159 -16.62 -2.63 2.39
CA LEU A 159 -17.78 -3.29 1.79
C LEU A 159 -18.22 -4.48 2.66
N ALA A 160 -17.27 -5.26 3.16
CA ALA A 160 -17.51 -6.33 4.12
C ALA A 160 -18.17 -5.82 5.41
N ALA A 161 -17.65 -4.74 5.98
CA ALA A 161 -18.15 -4.15 7.22
C ALA A 161 -19.57 -3.60 7.11
N LEU A 162 -19.97 -3.09 5.95
CA LEU A 162 -21.36 -2.64 5.70
C LEU A 162 -22.39 -3.78 5.62
N GLY A 163 -21.96 -5.04 5.72
CA GLY A 163 -22.88 -6.18 5.55
C GLY A 163 -23.45 -6.28 4.14
N GLY A 164 -22.81 -5.64 3.17
CA GLY A 164 -23.18 -5.73 1.78
C GLY A 164 -23.03 -7.15 1.27
N ALA A 165 -24.11 -7.70 0.68
CA ALA A 165 -24.22 -9.08 0.22
C ALA A 165 -23.10 -9.58 -0.70
N ALA A 166 -22.28 -8.67 -1.21
CA ALA A 166 -21.25 -8.99 -2.20
C ALA A 166 -19.88 -9.34 -1.61
N SER A 167 -19.58 -9.05 -0.33
CA SER A 167 -18.23 -9.33 0.17
C SER A 167 -18.13 -9.89 1.59
N ALA A 168 -18.94 -9.44 2.55
CA ALA A 168 -18.91 -10.03 3.91
C ALA A 168 -19.64 -11.38 3.95
N GLN A 169 -20.67 -11.54 3.11
CA GLN A 169 -21.41 -12.79 2.96
C GLN A 169 -20.80 -13.68 1.85
N ASP A 170 -19.89 -13.15 1.04
CA ASP A 170 -19.17 -13.90 0.01
C ASP A 170 -17.65 -13.68 0.13
N PRO A 171 -16.99 -14.42 1.04
CA PRO A 171 -15.55 -14.38 1.18
C PRO A 171 -14.80 -14.79 -0.09
N ALA A 172 -15.40 -15.60 -0.96
CA ALA A 172 -14.79 -15.98 -2.23
C ALA A 172 -14.70 -14.78 -3.17
N ARG A 173 -15.71 -13.93 -3.21
CA ARG A 173 -15.69 -12.69 -3.97
C ARG A 173 -14.67 -11.69 -3.42
N ALA A 174 -14.56 -11.56 -2.09
CA ALA A 174 -13.52 -10.74 -1.46
C ALA A 174 -12.13 -11.21 -1.86
N ARG A 175 -11.89 -12.54 -1.84
CA ARG A 175 -10.62 -13.14 -2.26
C ARG A 175 -10.30 -12.86 -3.74
N GLU A 176 -11.28 -12.92 -4.63
CA GLU A 176 -11.11 -12.55 -6.04
C GLU A 176 -10.72 -11.08 -6.22
N LEU A 177 -11.43 -10.16 -5.54
CA LEU A 177 -11.15 -8.72 -5.63
C LEU A 177 -9.76 -8.37 -5.07
N LEU A 178 -9.39 -8.98 -3.93
CA LEU A 178 -8.03 -8.84 -3.38
C LEU A 178 -6.98 -9.42 -4.32
N GLY A 179 -7.28 -10.51 -5.05
CA GLY A 179 -6.39 -11.10 -6.04
C GLY A 179 -5.99 -10.10 -7.13
N LYS A 180 -6.95 -9.32 -7.63
CA LYS A 180 -6.69 -8.26 -8.62
C LYS A 180 -5.83 -7.13 -8.03
N ALA A 181 -6.11 -6.72 -6.79
CA ALA A 181 -5.36 -5.69 -6.11
C ALA A 181 -3.93 -6.13 -5.72
N ALA A 182 -3.74 -7.42 -5.45
CA ALA A 182 -2.48 -7.99 -4.97
C ALA A 182 -1.37 -8.04 -6.03
N GLU A 183 -1.64 -7.68 -7.29
CA GLU A 183 -0.60 -7.60 -8.33
C GLU A 183 0.49 -6.60 -7.94
N THR A 184 0.12 -5.45 -7.38
CA THR A 184 1.04 -4.36 -7.06
C THR A 184 0.93 -3.80 -5.65
N ASN A 185 -0.18 -4.03 -4.93
CA ASN A 185 -0.48 -3.39 -3.66
C ASN A 185 -0.10 -4.30 -2.48
N ALA A 186 0.81 -3.83 -1.62
CA ALA A 186 1.33 -4.59 -0.48
C ALA A 186 0.24 -4.93 0.56
N GLU A 187 -0.71 -4.04 0.82
CA GLU A 187 -1.82 -4.28 1.73
C GLU A 187 -2.74 -5.38 1.19
N ALA A 188 -3.06 -5.35 -0.12
CA ALA A 188 -3.86 -6.40 -0.75
C ALA A 188 -3.14 -7.76 -0.74
N GLN A 189 -1.82 -7.77 -0.99
CA GLN A 189 -1.00 -8.98 -0.87
C GLN A 189 -1.06 -9.54 0.55
N TYR A 190 -0.92 -8.69 1.56
CA TYR A 190 -1.01 -9.09 2.95
C TYR A 190 -2.39 -9.66 3.30
N GLN A 191 -3.47 -8.96 2.96
CA GLN A 191 -4.84 -9.40 3.26
C GLN A 191 -5.20 -10.70 2.53
N LEU A 192 -4.86 -10.81 1.24
CA LEU A 192 -5.04 -12.06 0.49
C LEU A 192 -4.21 -13.20 1.09
N GLY A 193 -2.99 -12.92 1.53
CA GLY A 193 -2.14 -13.87 2.23
C GLY A 193 -2.81 -14.41 3.49
N LEU A 194 -3.43 -13.56 4.31
CA LEU A 194 -4.20 -13.98 5.49
C LEU A 194 -5.38 -14.88 5.09
N MET A 195 -6.15 -14.50 4.08
CA MET A 195 -7.29 -15.33 3.60
C MET A 195 -6.83 -16.70 3.11
N LEU A 196 -5.70 -16.79 2.41
CA LEU A 196 -5.10 -18.06 1.99
C LEU A 196 -4.63 -18.89 3.19
N ALA A 197 -3.98 -18.26 4.17
CA ALA A 197 -3.45 -18.90 5.36
C ALA A 197 -4.54 -19.49 6.26
N ASP A 198 -5.72 -18.88 6.28
CA ASP A 198 -6.85 -19.29 7.12
C ASP A 198 -7.88 -20.13 6.35
N GLY A 199 -7.82 -20.15 5.01
CA GLY A 199 -8.82 -20.79 4.16
C GLY A 199 -10.11 -19.98 4.00
N THR A 200 -10.06 -18.68 4.30
CA THR A 200 -11.23 -17.80 4.14
C THR A 200 -11.53 -17.57 2.66
N GLY A 201 -12.77 -17.85 2.24
CA GLY A 201 -13.21 -17.68 0.85
C GLY A 201 -12.68 -18.72 -0.13
N GLY A 202 -12.12 -19.84 0.37
CA GLY A 202 -11.62 -20.94 -0.46
C GLY A 202 -10.69 -21.87 0.33
N PRO A 203 -10.05 -22.84 -0.35
CA PRO A 203 -9.15 -23.74 0.34
C PRO A 203 -7.96 -23.01 0.96
N LYS A 204 -7.50 -23.54 2.10
CA LYS A 204 -6.28 -23.09 2.75
C LYS A 204 -5.07 -23.37 1.86
N ASP A 205 -4.17 -22.38 1.74
CA ASP A 205 -2.95 -22.47 0.95
C ASP A 205 -1.80 -21.70 1.65
N ASP A 206 -1.08 -22.39 2.51
CA ASP A 206 0.07 -21.82 3.24
C ASP A 206 1.23 -21.44 2.28
N ALA A 207 1.41 -22.15 1.16
CA ALA A 207 2.46 -21.82 0.19
C ALA A 207 2.14 -20.54 -0.58
N GLY A 208 0.90 -20.41 -1.06
CA GLY A 208 0.41 -19.18 -1.69
C GLY A 208 0.43 -17.99 -0.73
N ALA A 209 0.00 -18.21 0.52
CA ALA A 209 0.06 -17.18 1.57
C ALA A 209 1.49 -16.69 1.80
N ARG A 210 2.46 -17.60 1.92
CA ARG A 210 3.88 -17.27 2.08
C ARG A 210 4.39 -16.41 0.93
N THR A 211 4.09 -16.80 -0.31
CA THR A 211 4.48 -16.03 -1.51
C THR A 211 3.94 -14.59 -1.49
N LEU A 212 2.69 -14.42 -1.07
CA LEU A 212 2.07 -13.10 -0.96
C LEU A 212 2.67 -12.27 0.18
N PHE A 213 2.91 -12.88 1.34
CA PHE A 213 3.59 -12.20 2.44
C PHE A 213 5.02 -11.81 2.07
N GLU A 214 5.75 -12.64 1.31
CA GLU A 214 7.09 -12.30 0.79
C GLU A 214 7.04 -11.05 -0.10
N LYS A 215 6.06 -10.97 -1.03
CA LYS A 215 5.88 -9.80 -1.90
C LYS A 215 5.56 -8.54 -1.10
N ALA A 216 4.66 -8.63 -0.11
CA ALA A 216 4.32 -7.51 0.76
C ALA A 216 5.49 -7.11 1.67
N ALA A 217 6.23 -8.08 2.21
CA ALA A 217 7.42 -7.86 3.04
C ALA A 217 8.56 -7.21 2.26
N ALA A 218 8.71 -7.51 0.96
CA ALA A 218 9.65 -6.83 0.07
C ALA A 218 9.33 -5.33 -0.05
N GLN A 219 8.06 -4.95 0.07
CA GLN A 219 7.60 -3.57 0.13
C GLN A 219 7.60 -2.97 1.57
N ASN A 220 8.23 -3.64 2.53
CA ASN A 220 8.29 -3.26 3.94
C ASN A 220 6.93 -3.17 4.64
N HIS A 221 5.95 -3.97 4.25
CA HIS A 221 4.66 -4.04 4.93
C HIS A 221 4.83 -4.69 6.32
N PRO A 222 4.56 -3.96 7.45
CA PRO A 222 4.90 -4.46 8.80
C PRO A 222 4.20 -5.77 9.15
N GLY A 223 2.88 -5.86 8.89
CA GLY A 223 2.11 -7.08 9.14
C GLY A 223 2.61 -8.29 8.33
N ALA A 224 3.05 -8.08 7.09
CA ALA A 224 3.60 -9.14 6.26
C ALA A 224 4.97 -9.61 6.79
N LEU A 225 5.81 -8.70 7.25
CA LEU A 225 7.07 -9.04 7.91
C LEU A 225 6.84 -9.86 9.18
N LEU A 226 5.85 -9.49 10.01
CA LEU A 226 5.46 -10.26 11.19
C LEU A 226 5.00 -11.67 10.80
N GLN A 227 4.11 -11.79 9.79
CA GLN A 227 3.61 -13.09 9.32
C GLN A 227 4.74 -13.94 8.72
N MET A 228 5.66 -13.37 7.95
CA MET A 228 6.83 -14.09 7.44
C MET A 228 7.72 -14.64 8.55
N GLY A 229 7.89 -13.87 9.63
CA GLY A 229 8.57 -14.34 10.82
C GLY A 229 7.90 -15.59 11.44
N ALA A 230 6.57 -15.56 11.58
CA ALA A 230 5.79 -16.67 12.11
C ALA A 230 5.83 -17.89 11.17
N PHE A 231 5.65 -17.70 9.87
CA PHE A 231 5.69 -18.75 8.86
C PHE A 231 7.06 -19.45 8.79
N ALA A 232 8.15 -18.69 8.85
CA ALA A 232 9.49 -19.23 8.89
C ALA A 232 9.75 -20.00 10.21
N GLN A 233 9.26 -19.51 11.34
CA GLN A 233 9.39 -20.16 12.64
C GLN A 233 8.62 -21.48 12.70
N GLU A 234 7.43 -21.55 12.12
CA GLU A 234 6.53 -22.71 12.17
C GLU A 234 6.78 -23.69 11.02
N GLY A 235 7.39 -23.24 9.92
CA GLY A 235 7.57 -24.00 8.68
C GLY A 235 6.29 -24.07 7.86
N ARG A 236 5.45 -23.03 7.92
CA ARG A 236 4.24 -22.91 7.10
C ARG A 236 4.60 -22.52 5.68
N GLY A 237 4.08 -23.25 4.73
CA GLY A 237 4.34 -23.00 3.30
C GLY A 237 5.80 -23.18 2.87
N GLY A 238 6.66 -23.79 3.73
CA GLY A 238 8.08 -24.02 3.45
C GLY A 238 8.84 -24.58 4.65
N PRO A 239 10.16 -24.69 4.56
CA PRO A 239 10.97 -25.23 5.68
C PRO A 239 10.96 -24.28 6.89
N LYS A 240 11.14 -24.88 8.07
CA LYS A 240 11.42 -24.11 9.28
C LYS A 240 12.80 -23.47 9.17
N ASP A 241 12.84 -22.16 9.41
CA ASP A 241 14.07 -21.38 9.40
C ASP A 241 14.02 -20.32 10.52
N ARG A 242 14.73 -20.62 11.62
CA ARG A 242 14.76 -19.74 12.79
C ARG A 242 15.53 -18.44 12.54
N ASP A 243 16.54 -18.48 11.68
CA ASP A 243 17.35 -17.30 11.41
C ASP A 243 16.61 -16.35 10.45
N ALA A 244 15.92 -16.90 9.44
CA ALA A 244 15.00 -16.14 8.64
C ALA A 244 13.86 -15.52 9.49
N ALA A 245 13.28 -16.29 10.43
CA ALA A 245 12.27 -15.76 11.35
C ALA A 245 12.78 -14.55 12.14
N LYS A 246 13.98 -14.66 12.73
CA LYS A 246 14.62 -13.54 13.45
C LYS A 246 14.84 -12.32 12.55
N ALA A 247 15.27 -12.52 11.31
CA ALA A 247 15.51 -11.45 10.36
C ALA A 247 14.21 -10.70 10.02
N TYR A 248 13.12 -11.41 9.75
CA TYR A 248 11.82 -10.82 9.49
C TYR A 248 11.27 -10.08 10.71
N TYR A 249 11.30 -10.68 11.91
CA TYR A 249 10.85 -10.01 13.14
C TYR A 249 11.69 -8.77 13.46
N ARG A 250 13.00 -8.79 13.20
CA ARG A 250 13.84 -7.59 13.38
C ARG A 250 13.39 -6.46 12.47
N ARG A 251 13.17 -6.73 11.17
CA ARG A 251 12.69 -5.73 10.22
C ARG A 251 11.33 -5.16 10.64
N ALA A 252 10.40 -6.01 11.10
CA ALA A 252 9.10 -5.56 11.60
C ALA A 252 9.24 -4.70 12.87
N ALA A 253 10.10 -5.11 13.80
CA ALA A 253 10.40 -4.37 15.04
C ALA A 253 11.02 -2.99 14.75
N ASP A 254 11.90 -2.90 13.76
CA ASP A 254 12.50 -1.63 13.32
C ASP A 254 11.46 -0.67 12.71
N LEU A 255 10.36 -1.21 12.22
CA LEU A 255 9.19 -0.44 11.76
C LEU A 255 8.20 -0.10 12.89
N GLY A 256 8.51 -0.50 14.13
CA GLY A 256 7.72 -0.18 15.31
C GLY A 256 6.71 -1.27 15.73
N ASP A 257 6.72 -2.46 15.12
CA ASP A 257 5.81 -3.54 15.46
C ASP A 257 6.16 -4.16 16.83
N GLU A 258 5.30 -3.96 17.83
CA GLU A 258 5.51 -4.45 19.20
C GLU A 258 5.39 -5.98 19.31
N GLN A 259 4.57 -6.62 18.47
CA GLN A 259 4.45 -8.09 18.46
C GLN A 259 5.73 -8.71 17.92
N ALA A 260 6.32 -8.11 16.88
CA ALA A 260 7.60 -8.54 16.35
C ALA A 260 8.74 -8.36 17.36
N LYS A 261 8.76 -7.27 18.12
CA LYS A 261 9.73 -7.08 19.22
C LYS A 261 9.61 -8.19 20.27
N ALA A 262 8.40 -8.52 20.68
CA ALA A 262 8.15 -9.60 21.64
C ALA A 262 8.52 -10.96 21.07
N ALA A 263 8.23 -11.24 19.80
CA ALA A 263 8.59 -12.49 19.13
C ALA A 263 10.11 -12.64 18.99
N LEU A 264 10.80 -11.55 18.59
CA LEU A 264 12.25 -11.52 18.49
C LEU A 264 12.93 -11.80 19.85
N LYS A 265 12.43 -11.16 20.91
CA LYS A 265 12.89 -11.41 22.28
C LYS A 265 12.76 -12.89 22.63
N ARG A 266 11.58 -13.51 22.41
CA ARG A 266 11.36 -14.93 22.68
C ARG A 266 12.28 -15.85 21.88
N LEU A 267 12.53 -15.55 20.62
CA LEU A 267 13.44 -16.32 19.77
C LEU A 267 14.92 -16.14 20.14
N SER A 268 15.29 -15.01 20.72
CA SER A 268 16.66 -14.70 21.11
C SER A 268 17.01 -15.25 22.49
N CYS A 269 16.00 -15.61 23.30
CA CYS A 269 16.20 -16.18 24.63
C CYS A 269 16.64 -17.67 24.52
N PRO A 270 17.85 -18.05 24.96
CA PRO A 270 18.35 -19.41 24.78
C PRO A 270 17.74 -20.44 25.76
N VAL A 271 17.14 -19.98 26.85
CA VAL A 271 16.63 -20.87 27.90
C VAL A 271 15.30 -20.36 28.47
N ALA A 272 14.25 -21.16 28.31
CA ALA A 272 13.04 -21.01 29.12
C ALA A 272 13.16 -21.90 30.33
N ILE A 273 13.25 -21.34 31.55
CA ILE A 273 13.14 -22.12 32.79
C ILE A 273 11.68 -22.54 32.93
N LYS A 274 11.44 -23.85 32.91
CA LYS A 274 10.12 -24.44 33.09
C LYS A 274 9.92 -24.81 34.55
N ASP A 275 8.72 -24.58 35.08
CA ASP A 275 8.31 -25.11 36.38
C ASP A 275 8.20 -26.65 36.36
N LYS A 276 7.95 -27.26 37.52
CA LYS A 276 7.76 -28.72 37.65
C LYS A 276 6.57 -29.26 36.82
N ARG A 277 5.71 -28.39 36.30
CA ARG A 277 4.55 -28.72 35.45
C ARG A 277 4.83 -28.47 33.98
N GLY A 278 6.04 -28.00 33.59
CA GLY A 278 6.44 -27.75 32.22
C GLY A 278 6.08 -26.37 31.69
N ASN A 279 5.49 -25.46 32.52
CA ASN A 279 5.16 -24.10 32.09
C ASN A 279 6.40 -23.19 32.18
N PRO A 280 6.61 -22.29 31.23
CA PRO A 280 7.70 -21.31 31.28
C PRO A 280 7.49 -20.35 32.47
N VAL A 281 8.46 -20.32 33.39
CA VAL A 281 8.41 -19.49 34.62
C VAL A 281 9.09 -18.14 34.42
N THR A 282 10.16 -18.10 33.65
CA THR A 282 10.88 -16.87 33.30
C THR A 282 11.66 -17.06 32.01
N ASP A 283 11.70 -16.01 31.21
CA ASP A 283 12.62 -15.86 30.07
C ASP A 283 13.87 -15.15 30.61
N LEU A 284 14.95 -15.88 30.90
CA LEU A 284 16.24 -15.26 31.16
C LEU A 284 16.85 -14.83 29.82
N CYS A 285 16.53 -13.60 29.41
CA CYS A 285 17.21 -12.89 28.34
C CYS A 285 18.25 -11.96 29.00
N TRP A 286 19.54 -12.27 28.84
CA TRP A 286 20.66 -11.39 29.21
C TRP A 286 20.95 -10.42 28.10
#